data_516813bb76898f958fab60e6069eeb74
#
_entry.id   516813bb76898f958fab60e6069eeb74
#
_cell.length_a   1.000
_cell.length_b   1.000
_cell.length_c   1.000
_cell.angle_alpha   90.00
_cell.angle_beta   90.00
_cell.angle_gamma   90.00
#
_symmetry.space_group_name_H-M   'P 1'
#
loop_
_entity.id
_entity.type
_entity.pdbx_description
1 polymer ?
#
loop_
_entity_poly.entity_id
_entity_poly.type
_entity_poly.pdbx_seq_one_letter_code
_entity_poly.pdbx_strand_id
1 'polypeptide(L)'
;MHTLGQCGIYSLNDFNDDQCSSNKLKVIGKGTVSVKPDLAEIVVGVITEDLQLEVAQEENAKITQEVINSIRALGIPLKNIQTENYSIRPNYDYINGKQVFRGYEVINNLKILISNINNVGAVIDTAVSNGANSLTGIIFIVSDETKYYYEALRRALQDAQNKARVVADQLKVKLNIIPIQINEQNETTSTPLVMTLKSTSNTTPIEAGENIINADIEAIFTYADNKIITKKSRD
;
A
#
# COMPACT_ATOMS: atom_id res chain seq x y z
N MET A 1 6.15 17.82 -37.21
CA MET A 1 7.55 17.85 -37.64
C MET A 1 8.19 16.57 -37.22
N HIS A 2 8.32 15.63 -38.16
CA HIS A 2 8.88 14.30 -37.91
C HIS A 2 10.39 14.36 -38.16
N THR A 3 11.19 14.03 -37.15
CA THR A 3 12.62 13.76 -37.35
C THR A 3 12.79 12.26 -37.56
N LEU A 4 12.98 11.91 -38.81
CA LEU A 4 13.41 10.59 -39.29
C LEU A 4 14.89 10.37 -38.91
N GLY A 5 15.16 9.31 -38.11
CA GLY A 5 16.51 8.80 -37.91
C GLY A 5 17.05 8.27 -39.21
N GLN A 6 18.19 8.81 -39.64
CA GLN A 6 18.89 8.41 -40.85
C GLN A 6 19.37 6.96 -40.77
N CYS A 7 18.70 6.09 -41.50
CA CYS A 7 19.34 4.86 -42.04
C CYS A 7 19.96 5.22 -43.37
N GLY A 8 21.25 4.90 -43.58
CA GLY A 8 22.05 5.36 -44.68
C GLY A 8 21.51 4.97 -46.04
N ILE A 9 21.75 5.89 -47.01
CA ILE A 9 21.44 5.76 -48.44
C ILE A 9 22.23 4.61 -49.02
N TYR A 10 21.55 3.57 -49.47
CA TYR A 10 22.07 2.62 -50.43
C TYR A 10 21.11 2.42 -51.61
N SER A 11 21.73 2.47 -52.80
CA SER A 11 21.35 2.20 -54.17
C SER A 11 20.10 1.33 -54.38
N LEU A 12 19.25 1.80 -55.28
CA LEU A 12 18.14 1.11 -55.94
C LEU A 12 18.60 -0.23 -56.55
N ASN A 13 18.17 -1.32 -55.99
CA ASN A 13 17.86 -2.65 -56.53
C ASN A 13 18.20 -3.72 -55.48
N ASP A 14 17.28 -3.90 -54.55
CA ASP A 14 16.92 -5.19 -53.97
C ASP A 14 15.82 -4.90 -52.93
N PHE A 15 14.58 -5.23 -53.31
CA PHE A 15 13.49 -5.33 -52.38
C PHE A 15 13.71 -6.59 -51.52
N ASN A 16 14.54 -6.46 -50.50
CA ASN A 16 14.47 -7.30 -49.32
C ASN A 16 14.17 -6.38 -48.14
N ASP A 17 12.94 -6.48 -47.69
CA ASP A 17 12.42 -5.89 -46.47
C ASP A 17 13.14 -6.55 -45.28
N ASP A 18 14.44 -6.26 -45.13
CA ASP A 18 15.19 -6.57 -43.92
C ASP A 18 14.70 -5.59 -42.86
N GLN A 19 13.56 -5.93 -42.23
CA GLN A 19 13.22 -5.43 -40.93
C GLN A 19 14.50 -5.46 -40.10
N CYS A 20 14.99 -4.27 -39.75
CA CYS A 20 16.03 -4.09 -38.74
C CYS A 20 15.50 -4.63 -37.42
N SER A 21 15.48 -5.94 -37.30
CA SER A 21 15.03 -6.64 -36.09
C SER A 21 16.10 -6.38 -35.02
N SER A 22 15.97 -5.25 -34.35
CA SER A 22 16.81 -5.00 -33.20
C SER A 22 16.53 -6.10 -32.19
N ASN A 23 17.57 -6.90 -31.87
CA ASN A 23 17.47 -7.92 -30.84
C ASN A 23 17.04 -7.28 -29.54
N LYS A 24 15.95 -7.76 -28.98
CA LYS A 24 15.34 -7.21 -27.76
C LYS A 24 15.48 -8.19 -26.61
N LEU A 25 15.83 -7.66 -25.46
CA LEU A 25 15.85 -8.38 -24.19
C LEU A 25 14.82 -7.74 -23.26
N LYS A 26 13.82 -8.52 -22.87
CA LYS A 26 12.78 -8.13 -21.92
C LYS A 26 13.10 -8.70 -20.56
N VAL A 27 13.14 -7.86 -19.53
CA VAL A 27 13.39 -8.26 -18.15
C VAL A 27 12.41 -7.56 -17.20
N ILE A 28 12.09 -8.22 -16.09
CA ILE A 28 11.32 -7.64 -15.00
C ILE A 28 12.30 -7.25 -13.90
N GLY A 29 12.28 -5.96 -13.55
CA GLY A 29 12.99 -5.43 -12.40
C GLY A 29 12.05 -5.30 -11.20
N LYS A 30 12.57 -5.63 -10.03
CA LYS A 30 11.85 -5.54 -8.76
C LYS A 30 12.61 -4.68 -7.78
N GLY A 31 11.88 -3.78 -7.12
CA GLY A 31 12.42 -2.94 -6.06
C GLY A 31 11.54 -3.00 -4.82
N THR A 32 12.16 -3.15 -3.67
CA THR A 32 11.48 -3.26 -2.38
C THR A 32 12.11 -2.31 -1.38
N VAL A 33 11.28 -1.60 -0.62
CA VAL A 33 11.70 -0.73 0.49
C VAL A 33 10.89 -1.10 1.72
N SER A 34 11.58 -1.37 2.83
CA SER A 34 10.96 -1.56 4.15
C SER A 34 10.95 -0.24 4.90
N VAL A 35 9.80 0.16 5.44
CA VAL A 35 9.58 1.47 6.08
C VAL A 35 8.80 1.29 7.37
N LYS A 36 9.24 1.95 8.44
CA LYS A 36 8.45 2.06 9.66
C LYS A 36 7.28 3.02 9.43
N PRO A 37 6.04 2.62 9.76
CA PRO A 37 4.90 3.52 9.71
C PRO A 37 5.06 4.67 10.70
N ASP A 38 4.47 5.80 10.39
CA ASP A 38 4.48 7.03 11.21
C ASP A 38 3.08 7.48 11.62
N LEU A 39 2.04 6.84 11.07
CA LEU A 39 0.64 7.04 11.41
C LEU A 39 -0.01 5.72 11.80
N ALA A 40 -1.05 5.80 12.62
CA ALA A 40 -1.97 4.69 12.85
C ALA A 40 -3.41 5.15 12.67
N GLU A 41 -4.22 4.32 12.07
CA GLU A 41 -5.67 4.46 12.00
C GLU A 41 -6.30 3.36 12.84
N ILE A 42 -7.17 3.74 13.77
CA ILE A 42 -7.94 2.79 14.56
C ILE A 42 -9.44 3.05 14.38
N VAL A 43 -10.23 2.00 14.50
CA VAL A 43 -11.69 2.11 14.49
C VAL A 43 -12.22 1.61 15.83
N VAL A 44 -12.70 2.52 16.65
CA VAL A 44 -13.34 2.24 17.93
C VAL A 44 -14.84 2.48 17.83
N GLY A 45 -15.63 1.62 18.44
CA GLY A 45 -17.08 1.68 18.38
C GLY A 45 -17.73 1.77 19.74
N VAL A 46 -18.89 2.43 19.77
CA VAL A 46 -19.86 2.41 20.87
C VAL A 46 -21.09 1.67 20.38
N ILE A 47 -21.42 0.59 21.05
CA ILE A 47 -22.58 -0.25 20.77
C ILE A 47 -23.49 -0.18 22.00
N THR A 48 -24.75 0.23 21.81
CA THR A 48 -25.78 0.25 22.85
C THR A 48 -27.00 -0.53 22.42
N GLU A 49 -27.73 -1.07 23.38
CA GLU A 49 -28.93 -1.88 23.15
C GLU A 49 -30.03 -1.48 24.14
N ASP A 50 -31.26 -1.25 23.64
CA ASP A 50 -32.46 -1.08 24.49
C ASP A 50 -33.69 -1.56 23.73
N LEU A 51 -34.77 -1.87 24.49
CA LEU A 51 -36.09 -2.20 23.93
C LEU A 51 -36.72 -1.00 23.19
N GLN A 52 -36.36 0.22 23.60
CA GLN A 52 -36.82 1.47 23.00
C GLN A 52 -35.65 2.06 22.20
N LEU A 53 -35.88 2.30 20.90
CA LEU A 53 -34.89 2.83 19.99
C LEU A 53 -34.29 4.17 20.48
N GLU A 54 -35.19 5.06 20.93
CA GLU A 54 -34.81 6.41 21.39
C GLU A 54 -33.83 6.35 22.55
N VAL A 55 -34.04 5.41 23.49
CA VAL A 55 -33.17 5.22 24.66
C VAL A 55 -31.82 4.72 24.24
N ALA A 56 -31.76 3.68 23.39
CA ALA A 56 -30.51 3.15 22.88
C ALA A 56 -29.69 4.22 22.11
N GLN A 57 -30.39 5.07 21.36
CA GLN A 57 -29.78 6.13 20.56
C GLN A 57 -29.23 7.26 21.42
N GLU A 58 -29.99 7.71 22.44
CA GLU A 58 -29.58 8.77 23.38
C GLU A 58 -28.34 8.33 24.19
N GLU A 59 -28.35 7.09 24.69
CA GLU A 59 -27.22 6.52 25.40
C GLU A 59 -26.00 6.42 24.52
N ASN A 60 -26.14 5.92 23.27
CA ASN A 60 -25.04 5.85 22.29
C ASN A 60 -24.43 7.22 22.03
N ALA A 61 -25.26 8.24 21.81
CA ALA A 61 -24.80 9.59 21.54
C ALA A 61 -24.01 10.17 22.72
N LYS A 62 -24.48 9.95 23.95
CA LYS A 62 -23.81 10.40 25.16
C LYS A 62 -22.43 9.74 25.31
N ILE A 63 -22.37 8.42 25.26
CA ILE A 63 -21.11 7.68 25.41
C ILE A 63 -20.13 8.04 24.29
N THR A 64 -20.60 8.12 23.04
CA THR A 64 -19.77 8.52 21.91
C THR A 64 -19.14 9.90 22.12
N GLN A 65 -19.92 10.86 22.65
CA GLN A 65 -19.40 12.20 22.94
C GLN A 65 -18.35 12.18 24.07
N GLU A 66 -18.52 11.34 25.08
CA GLU A 66 -17.53 11.15 26.15
C GLU A 66 -16.23 10.55 25.60
N VAL A 67 -16.32 9.54 24.73
CA VAL A 67 -15.19 8.95 24.03
C VAL A 67 -14.45 10.01 23.19
N ILE A 68 -15.16 10.78 22.38
CA ILE A 68 -14.57 11.86 21.56
C ILE A 68 -13.83 12.87 22.45
N ASN A 69 -14.46 13.31 23.54
CA ASN A 69 -13.86 14.30 24.44
C ASN A 69 -12.59 13.76 25.12
N SER A 70 -12.62 12.51 25.56
CA SER A 70 -11.47 11.87 26.21
C SER A 70 -10.27 11.71 25.24
N ILE A 71 -10.53 11.31 24.00
CA ILE A 71 -9.50 11.19 22.95
C ILE A 71 -8.91 12.56 22.59
N ARG A 72 -9.75 13.59 22.51
CA ARG A 72 -9.28 14.97 22.30
C ARG A 72 -8.40 15.48 23.44
N ALA A 73 -8.68 15.09 24.67
CA ALA A 73 -7.85 15.43 25.83
C ALA A 73 -6.42 14.82 25.75
N LEU A 74 -6.24 13.72 25.01
CA LEU A 74 -4.92 13.16 24.67
C LEU A 74 -4.19 13.93 23.56
N GLY A 75 -4.74 15.03 23.05
CA GLY A 75 -4.15 15.86 22.02
C GLY A 75 -4.51 15.43 20.58
N ILE A 76 -5.42 14.50 20.38
CA ILE A 76 -5.91 14.14 19.04
C ILE A 76 -6.88 15.25 18.55
N PRO A 77 -6.56 15.94 17.44
CA PRO A 77 -7.41 17.01 16.93
C PRO A 77 -8.72 16.45 16.34
N LEU A 78 -9.81 17.20 16.47
CA LEU A 78 -11.14 16.76 16.00
C LEU A 78 -11.16 16.39 14.51
N LYS A 79 -10.36 17.03 13.67
CA LYS A 79 -10.23 16.70 12.25
C LYS A 79 -9.75 15.27 11.98
N ASN A 80 -9.10 14.65 12.98
CA ASN A 80 -8.57 13.28 12.90
C ASN A 80 -9.56 12.25 13.51
N ILE A 81 -10.74 12.68 13.94
CA ILE A 81 -11.81 11.83 14.48
C ILE A 81 -13.01 11.97 13.56
N GLN A 82 -13.43 10.87 12.94
CA GLN A 82 -14.53 10.84 11.97
C GLN A 82 -15.45 9.69 12.28
N THR A 83 -16.75 9.87 12.08
CA THR A 83 -17.67 8.72 12.07
C THR A 83 -17.43 7.92 10.79
N GLU A 84 -17.04 6.67 10.93
CA GLU A 84 -16.87 5.72 9.83
C GLU A 84 -18.18 5.07 9.44
N ASN A 85 -18.94 4.63 10.46
CA ASN A 85 -20.22 3.98 10.28
C ASN A 85 -21.16 4.31 11.46
N TYR A 86 -22.42 4.56 11.11
CA TYR A 86 -23.50 4.66 12.09
C TYR A 86 -24.65 3.79 11.62
N SER A 87 -25.10 2.85 12.43
CA SER A 87 -26.19 1.96 12.08
C SER A 87 -27.10 1.66 13.26
N ILE A 88 -28.37 1.47 12.94
CA ILE A 88 -29.42 1.05 13.87
C ILE A 88 -30.05 -0.21 13.30
N ARG A 89 -30.17 -1.25 14.10
CA ARG A 89 -30.80 -2.49 13.68
C ARG A 89 -31.61 -3.13 14.81
N PRO A 90 -32.75 -3.79 14.52
CA PRO A 90 -33.46 -4.60 15.49
C PRO A 90 -32.69 -5.91 15.73
N ASN A 91 -32.53 -6.29 16.99
CA ASN A 91 -31.94 -7.56 17.40
C ASN A 91 -33.04 -8.56 17.81
N TYR A 92 -32.79 -9.84 17.49
CA TYR A 92 -33.73 -10.92 17.77
C TYR A 92 -32.99 -12.12 18.36
N ASP A 93 -33.59 -12.75 19.36
CA ASP A 93 -33.16 -14.07 19.86
C ASP A 93 -33.95 -15.17 19.17
N TYR A 94 -33.38 -16.38 19.12
CA TYR A 94 -34.08 -17.58 18.67
C TYR A 94 -34.36 -18.49 19.84
N ILE A 95 -35.63 -18.46 20.31
CA ILE A 95 -36.07 -19.28 21.44
C ILE A 95 -37.01 -20.36 20.91
N ASN A 96 -36.68 -21.63 21.09
CA ASN A 96 -37.44 -22.79 20.62
C ASN A 96 -37.80 -22.71 19.12
N GLY A 97 -36.86 -22.22 18.27
CA GLY A 97 -37.06 -22.08 16.84
C GLY A 97 -37.92 -20.89 16.41
N LYS A 98 -38.33 -20.04 17.33
CA LYS A 98 -39.07 -18.80 17.05
C LYS A 98 -38.19 -17.58 17.28
N GLN A 99 -38.32 -16.62 16.38
CA GLN A 99 -37.66 -15.32 16.49
C GLN A 99 -38.41 -14.45 17.52
N VAL A 100 -37.70 -13.98 18.52
CA VAL A 100 -38.22 -13.11 19.58
C VAL A 100 -37.46 -11.81 19.56
N PHE A 101 -38.16 -10.69 19.45
CA PHE A 101 -37.54 -9.37 19.47
C PHE A 101 -36.84 -9.14 20.82
N ARG A 102 -35.56 -8.73 20.76
CA ARG A 102 -34.70 -8.48 21.92
C ARG A 102 -34.56 -6.97 22.22
N GLY A 103 -34.53 -6.15 21.18
CA GLY A 103 -34.33 -4.72 21.27
C GLY A 103 -33.76 -4.13 20.01
N TYR A 104 -33.41 -2.87 20.06
CA TYR A 104 -32.68 -2.16 19.02
C TYR A 104 -31.21 -2.03 19.44
N GLU A 105 -30.33 -2.30 18.49
CA GLU A 105 -28.89 -2.07 18.65
C GLU A 105 -28.50 -0.83 17.84
N VAL A 106 -27.76 0.08 18.48
CA VAL A 106 -27.19 1.28 17.85
C VAL A 106 -25.68 1.14 17.87
N ILE A 107 -25.06 1.22 16.69
CA ILE A 107 -23.61 1.11 16.49
C ILE A 107 -23.10 2.44 15.93
N ASN A 108 -22.09 3.01 16.58
CA ASN A 108 -21.40 4.21 16.13
C ASN A 108 -19.90 3.96 16.16
N ASN A 109 -19.31 3.77 14.98
CA ASN A 109 -17.88 3.53 14.81
C ASN A 109 -17.15 4.83 14.46
N LEU A 110 -16.13 5.14 15.24
CA LEU A 110 -15.24 6.28 15.05
C LEU A 110 -13.90 5.83 14.49
N LYS A 111 -13.54 6.39 13.36
CA LYS A 111 -12.21 6.28 12.77
C LYS A 111 -11.33 7.38 13.34
N ILE A 112 -10.17 7.02 13.87
CA ILE A 112 -9.26 7.93 14.56
C ILE A 112 -7.87 7.80 13.93
N LEU A 113 -7.35 8.92 13.40
CA LEU A 113 -6.00 9.01 12.86
C LEU A 113 -5.04 9.51 13.94
N ILE A 114 -4.02 8.72 14.25
CA ILE A 114 -3.04 8.96 15.32
C ILE A 114 -1.68 9.22 14.70
N SER A 115 -1.14 10.43 14.88
CA SER A 115 0.17 10.82 14.30
C SER A 115 1.37 10.33 15.10
N ASN A 116 1.18 9.86 16.33
CA ASN A 116 2.23 9.24 17.14
C ASN A 116 1.82 7.81 17.47
N ILE A 117 2.40 6.87 16.73
CA ILE A 117 2.07 5.44 16.87
C ILE A 117 2.30 4.89 18.29
N ASN A 118 3.22 5.50 19.06
CA ASN A 118 3.46 5.08 20.44
C ASN A 118 2.27 5.37 21.37
N ASN A 119 1.36 6.25 20.97
CA ASN A 119 0.18 6.59 21.73
C ASN A 119 -1.04 5.71 21.41
N VAL A 120 -0.95 4.79 20.45
CA VAL A 120 -2.09 3.96 20.01
C VAL A 120 -2.71 3.19 21.17
N GLY A 121 -1.89 2.51 21.98
CA GLY A 121 -2.37 1.80 23.16
C GLY A 121 -3.10 2.71 24.15
N ALA A 122 -2.52 3.87 24.47
CA ALA A 122 -3.12 4.83 25.39
C ALA A 122 -4.45 5.39 24.85
N VAL A 123 -4.57 5.60 23.55
CA VAL A 123 -5.82 6.06 22.91
C VAL A 123 -6.90 4.98 23.01
N ILE A 124 -6.55 3.71 22.75
CA ILE A 124 -7.48 2.59 22.89
C ILE A 124 -7.94 2.44 24.34
N ASP A 125 -7.01 2.41 25.30
CA ASP A 125 -7.31 2.26 26.72
C ASP A 125 -8.23 3.41 27.22
N THR A 126 -7.93 4.64 26.76
CA THR A 126 -8.76 5.81 27.09
C THR A 126 -10.16 5.71 26.47
N ALA A 127 -10.29 5.29 25.23
CA ALA A 127 -11.58 5.11 24.58
C ALA A 127 -12.44 4.06 25.32
N VAL A 128 -11.84 2.91 25.64
CA VAL A 128 -12.50 1.82 26.36
C VAL A 128 -12.92 2.26 27.77
N SER A 129 -12.05 2.95 28.50
CA SER A 129 -12.36 3.47 29.84
C SER A 129 -13.50 4.51 29.85
N ASN A 130 -13.80 5.11 28.69
CA ASN A 130 -14.88 6.09 28.51
C ASN A 130 -16.08 5.52 27.73
N GLY A 131 -16.18 4.19 27.64
CA GLY A 131 -17.39 3.50 27.18
C GLY A 131 -17.34 2.95 25.76
N ALA A 132 -16.22 3.09 25.01
CA ALA A 132 -16.05 2.34 23.78
C ALA A 132 -15.98 0.83 24.09
N ASN A 133 -16.80 0.03 23.40
CA ASN A 133 -16.91 -1.41 23.65
C ASN A 133 -16.69 -2.25 22.39
N SER A 134 -16.24 -1.63 21.32
CA SER A 134 -15.83 -2.29 20.07
C SER A 134 -14.52 -1.71 19.54
N LEU A 135 -13.63 -2.59 19.06
CA LEU A 135 -12.41 -2.25 18.34
C LEU A 135 -12.34 -3.14 17.11
N THR A 136 -12.45 -2.55 15.92
CA THR A 136 -12.61 -3.31 14.67
C THR A 136 -11.28 -3.51 13.93
N GLY A 137 -10.27 -2.67 14.19
CA GLY A 137 -8.97 -2.82 13.54
C GLY A 137 -7.98 -1.73 13.91
N ILE A 138 -6.71 -2.02 13.63
CA ILE A 138 -5.60 -1.09 13.72
C ILE A 138 -4.83 -1.22 12.42
N ILE A 139 -4.68 -0.12 11.69
CA ILE A 139 -3.91 -0.06 10.45
C ILE A 139 -2.75 0.91 10.65
N PHE A 140 -1.55 0.46 10.37
CA PHE A 140 -0.36 1.30 10.40
C PHE A 140 -0.04 1.81 9.00
N ILE A 141 0.17 3.11 8.87
CA ILE A 141 0.25 3.83 7.61
C ILE A 141 1.58 4.57 7.55
N VAL A 142 2.16 4.65 6.36
CA VAL A 142 3.28 5.52 6.01
C VAL A 142 2.70 6.77 5.36
N SER A 143 2.87 7.95 5.98
CA SER A 143 2.24 9.20 5.53
C SER A 143 2.70 9.65 4.14
N ASP A 144 3.97 9.39 3.77
CA ASP A 144 4.54 9.72 2.47
C ASP A 144 5.00 8.44 1.74
N GLU A 145 4.03 7.62 1.33
CA GLU A 145 4.31 6.42 0.54
C GLU A 145 5.00 6.74 -0.80
N THR A 146 4.69 7.89 -1.39
CA THR A 146 5.23 8.31 -2.69
C THR A 146 6.74 8.41 -2.69
N LYS A 147 7.33 8.97 -1.65
CA LYS A 147 8.78 9.07 -1.47
C LYS A 147 9.46 7.71 -1.50
N TYR A 148 8.91 6.76 -0.76
CA TYR A 148 9.46 5.40 -0.66
C TYR A 148 9.18 4.57 -1.91
N TYR A 149 8.04 4.82 -2.57
CA TYR A 149 7.74 4.24 -3.86
C TYR A 149 8.77 4.65 -4.94
N TYR A 150 9.15 5.92 -5.00
CA TYR A 150 10.21 6.37 -5.90
C TYR A 150 11.56 5.72 -5.59
N GLU A 151 11.86 5.43 -4.34
CA GLU A 151 13.06 4.68 -3.97
C GLU A 151 12.96 3.22 -4.42
N ALA A 152 11.82 2.58 -4.24
CA ALA A 152 11.56 1.23 -4.75
C ALA A 152 11.67 1.19 -6.29
N LEU A 153 11.15 2.19 -6.98
CA LEU A 153 11.23 2.30 -8.44
C LEU A 153 12.69 2.42 -8.94
N ARG A 154 13.53 3.21 -8.24
CA ARG A 154 14.98 3.27 -8.55
C ARG A 154 15.64 1.90 -8.41
N ARG A 155 15.31 1.16 -7.35
CA ARG A 155 15.83 -0.20 -7.11
C ARG A 155 15.35 -1.18 -8.19
N ALA A 156 14.08 -1.07 -8.59
CA ALA A 156 13.52 -1.89 -9.67
C ALA A 156 14.25 -1.67 -11.00
N LEU A 157 14.53 -0.41 -11.35
CA LEU A 157 15.28 -0.08 -12.56
C LEU A 157 16.72 -0.63 -12.51
N GLN A 158 17.37 -0.50 -11.37
CA GLN A 158 18.71 -1.03 -11.16
C GLN A 158 18.75 -2.57 -11.26
N ASP A 159 17.76 -3.23 -10.69
CA ASP A 159 17.61 -4.69 -10.76
C ASP A 159 17.40 -5.14 -12.21
N ALA A 160 16.53 -4.45 -12.99
CA ALA A 160 16.33 -4.72 -14.41
C ALA A 160 17.63 -4.59 -15.20
N GLN A 161 18.39 -3.51 -14.98
CA GLN A 161 19.68 -3.30 -15.63
C GLN A 161 20.70 -4.38 -15.27
N ASN A 162 20.78 -4.78 -14.00
CA ASN A 162 21.68 -5.83 -13.53
C ASN A 162 21.32 -7.18 -14.16
N LYS A 163 20.05 -7.55 -14.20
CA LYS A 163 19.57 -8.76 -14.88
C LYS A 163 19.91 -8.75 -16.37
N ALA A 164 19.68 -7.61 -17.03
CA ALA A 164 20.02 -7.47 -18.46
C ALA A 164 21.51 -7.64 -18.72
N ARG A 165 22.40 -7.11 -17.86
CA ARG A 165 23.86 -7.32 -17.96
C ARG A 165 24.22 -8.78 -17.82
N VAL A 166 23.71 -9.46 -16.78
CA VAL A 166 24.01 -10.89 -16.56
C VAL A 166 23.64 -11.74 -17.79
N VAL A 167 22.45 -11.46 -18.37
CA VAL A 167 22.01 -12.18 -19.57
C VAL A 167 22.91 -11.87 -20.76
N ALA A 168 23.24 -10.60 -21.00
CA ALA A 168 24.08 -10.17 -22.12
C ALA A 168 25.51 -10.74 -22.03
N ASP A 169 26.10 -10.76 -20.83
CA ASP A 169 27.43 -11.33 -20.59
C ASP A 169 27.44 -12.84 -20.84
N GLN A 170 26.41 -13.57 -20.41
CA GLN A 170 26.28 -15.01 -20.66
C GLN A 170 26.12 -15.32 -22.15
N LEU A 171 25.38 -14.49 -22.88
CA LEU A 171 25.18 -14.63 -24.32
C LEU A 171 26.36 -14.08 -25.15
N LYS A 172 27.32 -13.39 -24.53
CA LYS A 172 28.45 -12.69 -25.12
C LYS A 172 28.03 -11.67 -26.21
N VAL A 173 26.93 -10.94 -25.92
CA VAL A 173 26.39 -9.88 -26.78
C VAL A 173 26.64 -8.50 -26.16
N LYS A 174 26.63 -7.44 -26.98
CA LYS A 174 26.81 -6.06 -26.53
C LYS A 174 25.46 -5.48 -26.20
N LEU A 175 25.19 -5.26 -24.87
CA LEU A 175 23.96 -4.68 -24.37
C LEU A 175 23.99 -3.14 -24.47
N ASN A 176 22.88 -2.54 -24.92
CA ASN A 176 22.57 -1.16 -24.63
C ASN A 176 21.89 -1.10 -23.25
N ILE A 177 22.57 -0.55 -22.25
CA ILE A 177 22.09 -0.51 -20.85
C ILE A 177 20.92 0.44 -20.65
N ILE A 178 20.65 1.34 -21.58
CA ILE A 178 19.47 2.23 -21.55
C ILE A 178 18.31 1.47 -22.18
N PRO A 179 17.24 1.18 -21.44
CA PRO A 179 16.08 0.50 -22.01
C PRO A 179 15.38 1.40 -23.04
N ILE A 180 14.86 0.79 -24.09
CA ILE A 180 14.07 1.49 -25.12
C ILE A 180 12.60 1.66 -24.71
N GLN A 181 12.16 0.89 -23.72
CA GLN A 181 10.82 0.93 -23.17
C GLN A 181 10.85 0.50 -21.71
N ILE A 182 10.10 1.21 -20.89
CA ILE A 182 9.83 0.86 -19.49
C ILE A 182 8.33 0.89 -19.31
N ASN A 183 7.76 -0.19 -18.81
CA ASN A 183 6.37 -0.28 -18.39
C ASN A 183 6.35 -0.52 -16.89
N GLU A 184 5.78 0.41 -16.15
CA GLU A 184 5.55 0.28 -14.73
C GLU A 184 4.35 -0.63 -14.51
N GLN A 185 4.52 -1.67 -13.70
CA GLN A 185 3.45 -2.58 -13.33
C GLN A 185 2.91 -2.09 -12.00
N ASN A 186 1.76 -1.38 -12.06
CA ASN A 186 1.13 -0.82 -10.89
C ASN A 186 0.47 -1.91 -10.04
N GLU A 187 1.20 -2.44 -9.08
CA GLU A 187 0.63 -3.03 -7.88
C GLU A 187 1.31 -2.41 -6.66
N THR A 188 0.85 -1.21 -6.27
CA THR A 188 1.16 -0.66 -4.95
C THR A 188 0.39 -1.45 -3.89
N THR A 189 0.92 -2.59 -3.50
CA THR A 189 0.47 -3.30 -2.31
C THR A 189 1.44 -3.00 -1.18
N SER A 190 1.09 -2.05 -0.31
CA SER A 190 1.73 -1.97 0.99
C SER A 190 1.21 -3.13 1.84
N THR A 191 2.03 -4.13 2.06
CA THR A 191 1.71 -5.26 2.94
C THR A 191 2.34 -5.01 4.31
N PRO A 192 1.53 -4.95 5.40
CA PRO A 192 2.08 -4.86 6.75
C PRO A 192 2.85 -6.14 7.10
N LEU A 193 4.10 -6.00 7.48
CA LEU A 193 4.89 -7.10 8.03
C LEU A 193 4.70 -7.10 9.56
N VAL A 194 3.95 -8.06 10.07
CA VAL A 194 3.73 -8.21 11.52
C VAL A 194 4.98 -8.81 12.16
N MET A 195 5.76 -7.99 12.89
CA MET A 195 6.80 -8.48 13.78
C MET A 195 6.33 -8.39 15.23
N THR A 196 6.25 -9.53 15.92
CA THR A 196 5.93 -9.60 17.36
C THR A 196 7.17 -9.30 18.20
N LEU A 197 7.24 -8.12 18.81
CA LEU A 197 8.18 -7.79 19.88
C LEU A 197 7.43 -7.68 21.21
N LYS A 198 8.00 -8.24 22.27
CA LYS A 198 7.42 -8.17 23.63
C LYS A 198 7.62 -6.79 24.22
N SER A 199 6.55 -6.09 24.51
CA SER A 199 6.53 -4.82 25.24
C SER A 199 6.28 -5.06 26.73
N THR A 200 6.94 -4.28 27.59
CA THR A 200 6.79 -4.28 29.06
C THR A 200 6.16 -2.98 29.55
N SER A 201 5.07 -2.53 28.94
CA SER A 201 4.35 -1.31 29.35
C SER A 201 3.01 -1.62 30.02
N ASN A 202 2.53 -0.71 30.90
CA ASN A 202 1.22 -0.81 31.58
C ASN A 202 0.03 -0.42 30.67
N THR A 203 0.27 -0.16 29.39
CA THR A 203 -0.75 0.09 28.36
C THR A 203 -0.87 -1.12 27.44
N THR A 204 -2.00 -1.22 26.74
CA THR A 204 -2.21 -2.27 25.73
C THR A 204 -1.02 -2.29 24.75
N PRO A 205 -0.23 -3.39 24.70
CA PRO A 205 0.94 -3.46 23.85
C PRO A 205 0.52 -3.56 22.38
N ILE A 206 0.90 -2.55 21.59
CA ILE A 206 0.60 -2.47 20.15
C ILE A 206 1.92 -2.27 19.41
N GLU A 207 2.26 -3.18 18.50
CA GLU A 207 3.49 -3.17 17.72
C GLU A 207 3.15 -2.94 16.24
N ALA A 208 3.77 -1.92 15.65
CA ALA A 208 3.45 -1.49 14.30
C ALA A 208 4.10 -2.33 13.18
N GLY A 209 5.19 -3.06 13.46
CA GLY A 209 5.96 -3.75 12.42
C GLY A 209 6.59 -2.78 11.40
N GLU A 210 6.82 -3.26 10.19
CA GLU A 210 7.29 -2.47 9.05
C GLU A 210 6.35 -2.66 7.86
N ASN A 211 6.19 -1.61 7.05
CA ASN A 211 5.45 -1.67 5.80
C ASN A 211 6.43 -1.94 4.65
N ILE A 212 6.06 -2.83 3.74
CA ILE A 212 6.85 -3.12 2.55
C ILE A 212 6.22 -2.40 1.37
N ILE A 213 7.00 -1.53 0.73
CA ILE A 213 6.60 -0.81 -0.49
C ILE A 213 7.37 -1.41 -1.66
N ASN A 214 6.64 -1.89 -2.66
CA ASN A 214 7.16 -2.55 -3.84
C ASN A 214 6.96 -1.70 -5.09
N ALA A 215 7.90 -1.82 -6.04
CA ALA A 215 7.76 -1.34 -7.40
C ALA A 215 8.26 -2.41 -8.36
N ASP A 216 7.43 -2.80 -9.32
CA ASP A 216 7.78 -3.74 -10.37
C ASP A 216 7.73 -3.03 -11.72
N ILE A 217 8.76 -3.22 -12.53
CA ILE A 217 8.84 -2.69 -13.89
C ILE A 217 9.17 -3.78 -14.89
N GLU A 218 8.63 -3.63 -16.08
CA GLU A 218 9.07 -4.35 -17.26
C GLU A 218 9.96 -3.43 -18.10
N ALA A 219 11.20 -3.83 -18.35
CA ALA A 219 12.15 -3.06 -19.14
C ALA A 219 12.59 -3.85 -20.38
N ILE A 220 12.59 -3.18 -21.54
CA ILE A 220 13.03 -3.73 -22.81
C ILE A 220 14.32 -3.07 -23.22
N PHE A 221 15.38 -3.85 -23.34
CA PHE A 221 16.70 -3.44 -23.77
C PHE A 221 16.97 -3.93 -25.20
N THR A 222 17.94 -3.31 -25.89
CA THR A 222 18.45 -3.78 -27.16
C THR A 222 19.87 -4.32 -27.00
N TYR A 223 20.22 -5.28 -27.80
CA TYR A 223 21.59 -5.80 -27.85
C TYR A 223 22.03 -6.07 -29.28
N ALA A 224 23.35 -6.05 -29.51
CA ALA A 224 23.97 -6.34 -30.78
C ALA A 224 24.87 -7.61 -30.68
N ASP A 225 24.90 -8.42 -31.74
CA ASP A 225 25.77 -9.57 -31.80
C ASP A 225 27.23 -9.11 -31.99
N ASN A 226 28.16 -9.61 -31.18
CA ASN A 226 29.59 -9.29 -31.29
C ASN A 226 30.22 -9.71 -32.62
N LYS A 227 29.59 -10.64 -33.38
CA LYS A 227 30.10 -11.10 -34.66
C LYS A 227 29.94 -10.10 -35.80
N ILE A 228 29.05 -9.12 -35.67
CA ILE A 228 28.77 -8.12 -36.72
C ILE A 228 29.82 -7.00 -36.74
N ILE A 229 30.47 -6.73 -35.62
CA ILE A 229 31.39 -5.59 -35.45
C ILE A 229 32.76 -5.87 -36.13
N THR A 230 33.16 -7.13 -36.28
CA THR A 230 34.47 -7.49 -36.87
C THR A 230 34.49 -7.46 -38.38
N LYS A 231 33.36 -7.32 -39.10
CA LYS A 231 33.31 -7.24 -40.56
C LYS A 231 33.46 -5.82 -41.14
N LYS A 232 33.37 -4.77 -40.32
CA LYS A 232 33.41 -3.36 -40.77
C LYS A 232 34.79 -2.69 -40.67
N SER A 233 35.83 -3.39 -40.22
CA SER A 233 37.20 -2.83 -40.11
C SER A 233 38.23 -3.46 -41.04
N ARG A 234 37.78 -4.09 -42.14
CA ARG A 234 38.65 -4.61 -43.20
C ARG A 234 38.05 -4.29 -44.56
N ASP A 235 38.00 -3.04 -44.89
CA ASP A 235 38.00 -2.51 -46.27
C ASP A 235 38.52 -1.06 -46.22
#